data_d65dd3c29e79e1acac96cdb23c978cf3
#
_entry.id   d65dd3c29e79e1acac96cdb23c978cf3
#
_cell.length_a   1.000
_cell.length_b   1.000
_cell.length_c   1.000
_cell.angle_alpha   90.00
_cell.angle_beta   90.00
_cell.angle_gamma   90.00
#
_symmetry.space_group_name_H-M   'P 1'
#
loop_
_entity.id
_entity.type
_entity.pdbx_description
1 polymer ?
#
loop_
_entity_poly.entity_id
_entity_poly.type
_entity_poly.pdbx_seq_one_letter_code
_entity_poly.pdbx_strand_id
1 'polypeptide(L)'
;MKFPVKLARSIVVCAFLAGISASALSEGKEYVILKNPIANADNSLIEIFSYRCTHCYDHHKFNTMGKVKEKLPNLTYKFYPVSSMGDYGKQANEIFTFAAFKDGVNKADPTDKNSLTHKVAEAYFNAYFKKKQRWENGKNPEAFYSVGLKAMNVNKADFENFLKTPEAAELLKSYEIANPISQNYGTPAFVVNGKYQIVPSAIKSPEALIEITKELSKQK
;
A
#
# COMPACT_ATOMS: atom_id res chain seq x y z
N MET A 1 -1.85 74.92 -37.97
CA MET A 1 -1.98 73.48 -37.99
C MET A 1 -1.34 72.94 -36.71
N LYS A 2 -2.14 72.45 -35.76
CA LYS A 2 -1.66 71.86 -34.49
C LYS A 2 -1.93 70.34 -34.52
N PHE A 3 -0.89 69.54 -34.48
CA PHE A 3 -1.00 68.06 -34.36
C PHE A 3 -1.10 67.65 -32.88
N PRO A 4 -2.03 66.76 -32.51
CA PRO A 4 -2.09 66.25 -31.14
C PRO A 4 -1.11 65.08 -30.98
N VAL A 5 -0.31 65.16 -29.90
CA VAL A 5 0.57 64.08 -29.41
C VAL A 5 -0.30 63.05 -28.72
N LYS A 6 -0.30 61.81 -29.29
CA LYS A 6 -0.94 60.63 -28.61
C LYS A 6 0.02 60.07 -27.59
N LEU A 7 -0.35 60.18 -26.33
CA LEU A 7 0.33 59.60 -25.18
C LEU A 7 -0.01 58.07 -25.14
N ALA A 8 0.94 57.20 -25.48
CA ALA A 8 0.79 55.78 -25.32
C ALA A 8 1.01 55.40 -23.84
N ARG A 9 -0.05 54.94 -23.19
CA ARG A 9 0.02 54.36 -21.84
C ARG A 9 0.48 52.90 -21.97
N SER A 10 1.73 52.62 -21.60
CA SER A 10 2.23 51.26 -21.40
C SER A 10 1.65 50.67 -20.14
N ILE A 11 0.79 49.68 -20.28
CA ILE A 11 0.28 48.86 -19.16
C ILE A 11 1.34 47.80 -18.89
N VAL A 12 2.08 47.95 -17.82
CA VAL A 12 2.97 46.90 -17.28
C VAL A 12 2.09 45.89 -16.53
N VAL A 13 1.84 44.75 -17.16
CA VAL A 13 1.18 43.61 -16.48
C VAL A 13 2.25 42.89 -15.66
N CYS A 14 2.31 43.17 -14.36
CA CYS A 14 3.06 42.35 -13.42
C CYS A 14 2.32 41.03 -13.24
N ALA A 15 2.78 39.96 -13.94
CA ALA A 15 2.36 38.60 -13.67
C ALA A 15 2.95 38.18 -12.32
N PHE A 16 2.14 38.21 -11.26
CA PHE A 16 2.45 37.55 -9.99
C PHE A 16 2.43 36.05 -10.23
N LEU A 17 3.61 35.47 -10.47
CA LEU A 17 3.83 34.03 -10.31
C LEU A 17 3.76 33.74 -8.81
N ALA A 18 2.56 33.38 -8.33
CA ALA A 18 2.38 32.77 -7.03
C ALA A 18 3.06 31.40 -7.09
N GLY A 19 4.35 31.36 -6.77
CA GLY A 19 5.06 30.13 -6.54
C GLY A 19 4.40 29.41 -5.36
N ILE A 20 3.69 28.32 -5.63
CA ILE A 20 3.26 27.38 -4.59
C ILE A 20 4.55 26.78 -4.04
N SER A 21 5.04 27.34 -2.94
CA SER A 21 6.13 26.72 -2.17
C SER A 21 5.57 25.40 -1.65
N ALA A 22 5.96 24.29 -2.30
CA ALA A 22 5.80 22.98 -1.69
C ALA A 22 6.60 23.02 -0.38
N SER A 23 5.91 23.02 0.75
CA SER A 23 6.59 22.93 2.06
C SER A 23 7.34 21.61 2.07
N ALA A 24 8.65 21.66 2.34
CA ALA A 24 9.46 20.46 2.46
C ALA A 24 8.88 19.57 3.57
N LEU A 25 8.75 18.28 3.28
CA LEU A 25 8.32 17.29 4.27
C LEU A 25 9.33 17.23 5.42
N SER A 26 8.84 17.08 6.64
CA SER A 26 9.67 17.04 7.85
C SER A 26 9.64 15.66 8.49
N GLU A 27 10.81 15.12 8.84
CA GLU A 27 10.90 13.91 9.64
C GLU A 27 10.25 14.11 11.01
N GLY A 28 9.57 13.09 11.49
CA GLY A 28 8.81 13.13 12.74
C GLY A 28 7.40 13.72 12.60
N LYS A 29 7.10 14.40 11.48
CA LYS A 29 5.78 15.00 11.23
C LYS A 29 5.03 14.34 10.08
N GLU A 30 5.59 14.32 8.89
CA GLU A 30 5.00 13.66 7.72
C GLU A 30 5.50 12.23 7.52
N TYR A 31 6.74 11.94 7.93
CA TYR A 31 7.34 10.61 7.83
C TYR A 31 8.35 10.35 8.95
N VAL A 32 8.73 9.09 9.10
CA VAL A 32 9.89 8.67 9.88
C VAL A 32 10.78 7.79 9.02
N ILE A 33 12.09 7.83 9.28
CA ILE A 33 13.06 6.95 8.65
C ILE A 33 13.09 5.62 9.40
N LEU A 34 12.88 4.51 8.69
CA LEU A 34 12.93 3.18 9.28
C LEU A 34 14.35 2.83 9.72
N LYS A 35 14.51 2.36 10.96
CA LYS A 35 15.79 1.87 11.47
C LYS A 35 16.35 0.71 10.62
N ASN A 36 15.47 -0.17 10.17
CA ASN A 36 15.76 -1.28 9.29
C ASN A 36 14.94 -1.11 8.01
N PRO A 37 15.51 -0.59 6.92
CA PRO A 37 14.80 -0.43 5.66
C PRO A 37 14.40 -1.78 5.05
N ILE A 38 13.32 -1.77 4.28
CA ILE A 38 12.86 -2.93 3.51
C ILE A 38 13.80 -3.08 2.31
N ALA A 39 14.45 -4.22 2.20
CA ALA A 39 15.36 -4.51 1.10
C ALA A 39 14.62 -4.60 -0.25
N ASN A 40 15.30 -4.25 -1.34
CA ASN A 40 14.77 -4.33 -2.71
C ASN A 40 13.44 -3.61 -2.89
N ALA A 41 13.29 -2.45 -2.23
CA ALA A 41 12.06 -1.67 -2.23
C ALA A 41 12.25 -0.24 -2.75
N ASP A 42 13.32 0.01 -3.51
CA ASP A 42 13.51 1.29 -4.20
C ASP A 42 12.37 1.54 -5.18
N ASN A 43 12.04 2.81 -5.38
CA ASN A 43 10.98 3.24 -6.27
C ASN A 43 9.65 2.50 -6.02
N SER A 44 9.26 2.36 -4.74
CA SER A 44 8.04 1.64 -4.38
C SER A 44 7.20 2.36 -3.33
N LEU A 45 5.91 2.03 -3.34
CA LEU A 45 4.98 2.25 -2.23
C LEU A 45 4.51 0.90 -1.72
N ILE A 46 4.71 0.65 -0.43
CA ILE A 46 4.33 -0.59 0.25
C ILE A 46 3.23 -0.29 1.25
N GLU A 47 2.09 -0.97 1.16
CA GLU A 47 1.08 -0.98 2.20
C GLU A 47 1.29 -2.18 3.11
N ILE A 48 1.54 -1.93 4.39
CA ILE A 48 1.60 -2.94 5.44
C ILE A 48 0.21 -3.04 6.07
N PHE A 49 -0.40 -4.21 6.06
CA PHE A 49 -1.81 -4.36 6.37
C PHE A 49 -2.11 -5.66 7.15
N SER A 50 -3.34 -5.75 7.68
CA SER A 50 -3.88 -6.98 8.26
C SER A 50 -5.32 -7.21 7.82
N TYR A 51 -5.71 -8.47 7.59
CA TYR A 51 -7.08 -8.88 7.25
C TYR A 51 -8.12 -8.45 8.29
N ARG A 52 -7.70 -8.22 9.54
CA ARG A 52 -8.59 -7.79 10.65
C ARG A 52 -8.55 -6.29 10.93
N CYS A 53 -7.79 -5.53 10.19
CA CYS A 53 -7.62 -4.10 10.38
C CYS A 53 -8.78 -3.32 9.74
N THR A 54 -9.54 -2.57 10.53
CA THR A 54 -10.69 -1.77 10.05
C THR A 54 -10.25 -0.71 9.04
N HIS A 55 -9.19 0.03 9.35
CA HIS A 55 -8.70 1.08 8.45
C HIS A 55 -8.12 0.50 7.15
N CYS A 56 -7.48 -0.69 7.20
CA CYS A 56 -7.04 -1.38 5.98
C CYS A 56 -8.24 -1.76 5.10
N TYR A 57 -9.35 -2.20 5.72
CA TYR A 57 -10.59 -2.46 4.99
C TYR A 57 -11.17 -1.19 4.36
N ASP A 58 -11.10 -0.03 5.05
CA ASP A 58 -11.54 1.24 4.48
C ASP A 58 -10.65 1.65 3.28
N HIS A 59 -9.32 1.56 3.42
CA HIS A 59 -8.39 1.81 2.31
C HIS A 59 -8.64 0.89 1.11
N HIS A 60 -8.91 -0.39 1.37
CA HIS A 60 -9.26 -1.35 0.33
C HIS A 60 -10.57 -0.95 -0.39
N LYS A 61 -11.66 -0.65 0.35
CA LYS A 61 -12.95 -0.21 -0.23
C LYS A 61 -12.81 1.03 -1.11
N PHE A 62 -11.99 1.99 -0.68
CA PHE A 62 -11.74 3.23 -1.43
C PHE A 62 -10.72 3.07 -2.55
N ASN A 63 -10.15 1.86 -2.72
CA ASN A 63 -9.08 1.57 -3.67
C ASN A 63 -7.92 2.57 -3.57
N THR A 64 -7.47 2.83 -2.34
CA THR A 64 -6.46 3.88 -2.06
C THR A 64 -5.18 3.66 -2.85
N MET A 65 -4.60 2.45 -2.83
CA MET A 65 -3.37 2.14 -3.57
C MET A 65 -3.56 2.31 -5.09
N GLY A 66 -4.69 1.89 -5.64
CA GLY A 66 -5.02 2.09 -7.05
C GLY A 66 -5.09 3.57 -7.43
N LYS A 67 -5.70 4.41 -6.58
CA LYS A 67 -5.75 5.87 -6.80
C LYS A 67 -4.35 6.52 -6.75
N VAL A 68 -3.50 6.07 -5.82
CA VAL A 68 -2.11 6.53 -5.78
C VAL A 68 -1.38 6.13 -7.06
N LYS A 69 -1.58 4.90 -7.53
CA LYS A 69 -0.99 4.42 -8.78
C LYS A 69 -1.43 5.20 -10.01
N GLU A 70 -2.69 5.57 -10.11
CA GLU A 70 -3.19 6.41 -11.22
C GLU A 70 -2.41 7.73 -11.33
N LYS A 71 -1.94 8.29 -10.21
CA LYS A 71 -1.17 9.53 -10.14
C LYS A 71 0.34 9.33 -10.19
N LEU A 72 0.83 8.19 -9.73
CA LEU A 72 2.24 7.84 -9.64
C LEU A 72 2.52 6.47 -10.33
N PRO A 73 2.26 6.34 -11.64
CA PRO A 73 2.28 5.05 -12.34
C PRO A 73 3.67 4.40 -12.43
N ASN A 74 4.72 5.16 -12.19
CA ASN A 74 6.11 4.68 -12.30
C ASN A 74 6.62 4.02 -11.01
N LEU A 75 5.84 4.02 -9.92
CA LEU A 75 6.21 3.31 -8.70
C LEU A 75 5.81 1.83 -8.78
N THR A 76 6.56 1.00 -8.11
CA THR A 76 6.18 -0.38 -7.82
C THR A 76 5.27 -0.41 -6.58
N TYR A 77 4.18 -1.16 -6.64
CA TYR A 77 3.21 -1.27 -5.55
C TYR A 77 3.29 -2.66 -4.93
N LYS A 78 3.35 -2.72 -3.59
CA LYS A 78 3.44 -3.98 -2.85
C LYS A 78 2.51 -3.97 -1.64
N PHE A 79 2.05 -5.15 -1.24
CA PHE A 79 1.22 -5.36 -0.06
C PHE A 79 1.89 -6.37 0.86
N TYR A 80 2.20 -5.94 2.08
CA TYR A 80 2.89 -6.76 3.07
C TYR A 80 1.95 -7.07 4.23
N PRO A 81 1.47 -8.32 4.35
CA PRO A 81 0.63 -8.71 5.46
C PRO A 81 1.42 -8.83 6.76
N VAL A 82 0.79 -8.45 7.88
CA VAL A 82 1.39 -8.55 9.23
C VAL A 82 1.06 -9.91 9.83
N SER A 83 2.07 -10.73 10.12
CA SER A 83 1.88 -12.07 10.70
C SER A 83 1.59 -12.07 12.19
N SER A 84 1.95 -11.01 12.90
CA SER A 84 1.73 -10.87 14.35
C SER A 84 0.34 -10.33 14.71
N MET A 85 -0.53 -10.07 13.75
CA MET A 85 -1.84 -9.46 13.99
C MET A 85 -2.99 -10.41 13.67
N GLY A 86 -3.78 -10.75 14.69
CA GLY A 86 -4.94 -11.64 14.59
C GLY A 86 -4.61 -13.11 14.79
N ASP A 87 -5.65 -13.91 15.00
CA ASP A 87 -5.52 -15.33 15.28
C ASP A 87 -4.92 -16.14 14.13
N TYR A 88 -5.00 -15.58 12.91
CA TYR A 88 -4.54 -16.19 11.66
C TYR A 88 -3.52 -15.31 10.92
N GLY A 89 -2.73 -14.51 11.63
CA GLY A 89 -1.75 -13.64 11.00
C GLY A 89 -0.72 -14.40 10.17
N LYS A 90 -0.22 -15.55 10.67
CA LYS A 90 0.71 -16.43 9.93
C LYS A 90 0.05 -17.01 8.68
N GLN A 91 -1.15 -17.56 8.82
CA GLN A 91 -1.91 -18.11 7.70
C GLN A 91 -2.28 -17.03 6.67
N ALA A 92 -2.54 -15.81 7.11
CA ALA A 92 -2.71 -14.68 6.20
C ALA A 92 -1.43 -14.41 5.40
N ASN A 93 -0.25 -14.39 6.06
CA ASN A 93 1.01 -14.26 5.33
C ASN A 93 1.17 -15.34 4.26
N GLU A 94 0.91 -16.59 4.58
CA GLU A 94 1.05 -17.71 3.65
C GLU A 94 0.14 -17.57 2.43
N ILE A 95 -1.16 -17.25 2.65
CA ILE A 95 -2.12 -17.13 1.56
C ILE A 95 -1.86 -15.90 0.68
N PHE A 96 -1.47 -14.76 1.28
CA PHE A 96 -1.10 -13.57 0.53
C PHE A 96 0.23 -13.72 -0.20
N THR A 97 1.19 -14.49 0.36
CA THR A 97 2.42 -14.87 -0.34
C THR A 97 2.11 -15.66 -1.60
N PHE A 98 1.20 -16.63 -1.52
CA PHE A 98 0.79 -17.41 -2.69
C PHE A 98 0.07 -16.54 -3.74
N ALA A 99 -0.83 -15.66 -3.31
CA ALA A 99 -1.49 -14.72 -4.21
C ALA A 99 -0.48 -13.80 -4.93
N ALA A 100 0.45 -13.21 -4.19
CA ALA A 100 1.49 -12.33 -4.74
C ALA A 100 2.44 -13.08 -5.70
N PHE A 101 2.82 -14.31 -5.36
CA PHE A 101 3.61 -15.17 -6.26
C PHE A 101 2.88 -15.40 -7.59
N LYS A 102 1.61 -15.78 -7.54
CA LYS A 102 0.81 -16.03 -8.75
C LYS A 102 0.58 -14.75 -9.56
N ASP A 103 0.37 -13.61 -8.91
CA ASP A 103 0.29 -12.31 -9.57
C ASP A 103 1.62 -11.98 -10.27
N GLY A 104 2.75 -12.24 -9.63
CA GLY A 104 4.09 -12.07 -10.23
C GLY A 104 4.29 -12.93 -11.47
N VAL A 105 3.94 -14.21 -11.42
CA VAL A 105 3.98 -15.13 -12.57
C VAL A 105 3.10 -14.61 -13.72
N ASN A 106 1.91 -14.10 -13.42
CA ASN A 106 0.96 -13.57 -14.39
C ASN A 106 1.26 -12.12 -14.80
N LYS A 107 2.29 -11.49 -14.24
CA LYS A 107 2.62 -10.06 -14.41
C LYS A 107 1.44 -9.15 -14.09
N ALA A 108 0.60 -9.56 -13.15
CA ALA A 108 -0.55 -8.79 -12.68
C ALA A 108 -0.10 -7.71 -11.71
N ASP A 109 -0.71 -6.55 -11.82
CA ASP A 109 -0.49 -5.47 -10.86
C ASP A 109 -1.30 -5.71 -9.59
N PRO A 110 -0.69 -5.74 -8.40
CA PRO A 110 -1.41 -6.04 -7.17
C PRO A 110 -2.44 -4.98 -6.78
N THR A 111 -2.40 -3.77 -7.38
CA THR A 111 -3.41 -2.72 -7.18
C THR A 111 -4.63 -2.89 -8.07
N ASP A 112 -4.55 -3.75 -9.10
CA ASP A 112 -5.67 -4.05 -9.98
C ASP A 112 -6.70 -4.90 -9.24
N LYS A 113 -7.96 -4.56 -9.39
CA LYS A 113 -9.09 -5.31 -8.79
C LYS A 113 -9.18 -6.76 -9.27
N ASN A 114 -8.60 -7.06 -10.42
CA ASN A 114 -8.55 -8.41 -10.97
C ASN A 114 -7.35 -9.23 -10.49
N SER A 115 -6.37 -8.61 -9.83
CA SER A 115 -5.24 -9.33 -9.25
C SER A 115 -5.70 -10.33 -8.18
N LEU A 116 -4.93 -11.38 -7.97
CA LEU A 116 -5.24 -12.37 -6.94
C LEU A 116 -5.04 -11.79 -5.55
N THR A 117 -4.02 -10.96 -5.36
CA THR A 117 -3.79 -10.23 -4.11
C THR A 117 -5.01 -9.40 -3.72
N HIS A 118 -5.58 -8.63 -4.67
CA HIS A 118 -6.77 -7.82 -4.40
C HIS A 118 -8.01 -8.68 -4.10
N LYS A 119 -8.25 -9.74 -4.89
CA LYS A 119 -9.38 -10.67 -4.68
C LYS A 119 -9.32 -11.38 -3.33
N VAL A 120 -8.12 -11.80 -2.91
CA VAL A 120 -7.90 -12.41 -1.60
C VAL A 120 -8.18 -11.42 -0.49
N ALA A 121 -7.68 -10.18 -0.60
CA ALA A 121 -7.95 -9.12 0.39
C ALA A 121 -9.45 -8.84 0.51
N GLU A 122 -10.15 -8.66 -0.61
CA GLU A 122 -11.62 -8.47 -0.65
C GLU A 122 -12.36 -9.64 0.03
N ALA A 123 -11.96 -10.87 -0.24
CA ALA A 123 -12.58 -12.06 0.35
C ALA A 123 -12.43 -12.10 1.87
N TYR A 124 -11.22 -11.83 2.39
CA TYR A 124 -10.98 -11.80 3.84
C TYR A 124 -11.66 -10.64 4.53
N PHE A 125 -11.62 -9.43 3.96
CA PHE A 125 -12.32 -8.28 4.52
C PHE A 125 -13.85 -8.52 4.56
N ASN A 126 -14.42 -9.09 3.51
CA ASN A 126 -15.84 -9.45 3.50
C ASN A 126 -16.16 -10.55 4.53
N ALA A 127 -15.32 -11.59 4.63
CA ALA A 127 -15.50 -12.65 5.61
C ALA A 127 -15.44 -12.10 7.04
N TYR A 128 -14.42 -11.29 7.34
CA TYR A 128 -14.20 -10.79 8.71
C TYR A 128 -15.19 -9.68 9.09
N PHE A 129 -15.39 -8.67 8.24
CA PHE A 129 -16.16 -7.47 8.61
C PHE A 129 -17.64 -7.59 8.27
N LYS A 130 -18.02 -8.16 7.12
CA LYS A 130 -19.43 -8.30 6.72
C LYS A 130 -20.06 -9.57 7.27
N LYS A 131 -19.41 -10.74 7.08
CA LYS A 131 -19.93 -12.03 7.53
C LYS A 131 -19.61 -12.38 8.97
N LYS A 132 -18.78 -11.57 9.65
CA LYS A 132 -18.35 -11.76 11.06
C LYS A 132 -17.70 -13.11 11.32
N GLN A 133 -17.06 -13.70 10.32
CA GLN A 133 -16.33 -14.96 10.46
C GLN A 133 -15.11 -14.77 11.35
N ARG A 134 -14.86 -15.74 12.23
CA ARG A 134 -13.73 -15.76 13.18
C ARG A 134 -12.98 -17.09 13.16
N TRP A 135 -13.47 -18.05 12.37
CA TRP A 135 -12.85 -19.37 12.16
C TRP A 135 -12.46 -20.02 13.50
N GLU A 136 -13.43 -20.06 14.43
CA GLU A 136 -13.27 -20.62 15.76
C GLU A 136 -12.12 -19.99 16.58
N ASN A 137 -11.85 -18.69 16.36
CA ASN A 137 -10.84 -17.92 17.10
C ASN A 137 -9.48 -18.62 17.14
N GLY A 138 -8.93 -18.94 15.97
CA GLY A 138 -7.62 -19.57 15.82
C GLY A 138 -7.62 -21.09 15.73
N LYS A 139 -8.77 -21.76 15.91
CA LYS A 139 -8.83 -23.23 15.96
C LYS A 139 -9.15 -23.91 14.63
N ASN A 140 -9.55 -23.13 13.59
CA ASN A 140 -9.94 -23.70 12.30
C ASN A 140 -9.16 -23.06 11.14
N PRO A 141 -7.85 -23.35 10.99
CA PRO A 141 -7.03 -22.82 9.92
C PRO A 141 -7.50 -23.26 8.54
N GLU A 142 -8.09 -24.46 8.41
CA GLU A 142 -8.60 -24.96 7.15
C GLU A 142 -9.73 -24.08 6.61
N ALA A 143 -10.68 -23.70 7.46
CA ALA A 143 -11.75 -22.80 7.08
C ALA A 143 -11.21 -21.40 6.73
N PHE A 144 -10.14 -20.95 7.41
CA PHE A 144 -9.46 -19.70 7.06
C PHE A 144 -8.85 -19.78 5.66
N TYR A 145 -7.98 -20.76 5.37
CA TYR A 145 -7.37 -20.92 4.05
C TYR A 145 -8.39 -21.06 2.93
N SER A 146 -9.49 -21.78 3.19
CA SER A 146 -10.57 -21.98 2.21
C SER A 146 -11.11 -20.66 1.64
N VAL A 147 -11.11 -19.57 2.41
CA VAL A 147 -11.55 -18.24 1.93
C VAL A 147 -10.64 -17.73 0.81
N GLY A 148 -9.33 -17.72 1.04
CA GLY A 148 -8.35 -17.25 0.06
C GLY A 148 -8.24 -18.16 -1.15
N LEU A 149 -8.20 -19.48 -0.94
CA LEU A 149 -8.11 -20.47 -2.02
C LEU A 149 -9.32 -20.38 -2.98
N LYS A 150 -10.54 -20.23 -2.44
CA LYS A 150 -11.75 -20.02 -3.24
C LYS A 150 -11.68 -18.69 -4.01
N ALA A 151 -11.18 -17.61 -3.40
CA ALA A 151 -11.05 -16.31 -4.06
C ALA A 151 -10.09 -16.37 -5.26
N MET A 152 -9.04 -17.19 -5.17
CA MET A 152 -8.08 -17.41 -6.25
C MET A 152 -8.50 -18.49 -7.26
N ASN A 153 -9.54 -19.26 -6.98
CA ASN A 153 -9.93 -20.44 -7.73
C ASN A 153 -8.79 -21.46 -7.87
N VAL A 154 -8.12 -21.77 -6.76
CA VAL A 154 -7.01 -22.75 -6.70
C VAL A 154 -7.33 -23.84 -5.71
N ASN A 155 -6.74 -25.02 -5.94
CA ASN A 155 -6.88 -26.14 -5.02
C ASN A 155 -5.87 -26.07 -3.87
N LYS A 156 -6.15 -26.80 -2.79
CA LYS A 156 -5.31 -26.82 -1.60
C LYS A 156 -3.94 -27.46 -1.86
N ALA A 157 -3.88 -28.48 -2.70
CA ALA A 157 -2.63 -29.19 -2.98
C ALA A 157 -1.59 -28.28 -3.67
N ASP A 158 -2.03 -27.44 -4.61
CA ASP A 158 -1.15 -26.46 -5.26
C ASP A 158 -0.58 -25.45 -4.25
N PHE A 159 -1.41 -24.98 -3.32
CA PHE A 159 -0.99 -24.10 -2.25
C PHE A 159 0.01 -24.77 -1.29
N GLU A 160 -0.29 -25.98 -0.82
CA GLU A 160 0.59 -26.73 0.07
C GLU A 160 1.94 -27.09 -0.59
N ASN A 161 1.92 -27.37 -1.89
CA ASN A 161 3.14 -27.61 -2.65
C ASN A 161 3.97 -26.33 -2.80
N PHE A 162 3.32 -25.19 -3.08
CA PHE A 162 4.00 -23.91 -3.13
C PHE A 162 4.69 -23.58 -1.80
N LEU A 163 4.04 -23.77 -0.65
CA LEU A 163 4.62 -23.47 0.66
C LEU A 163 5.91 -24.25 0.98
N LYS A 164 6.18 -25.34 0.26
CA LYS A 164 7.42 -26.14 0.39
C LYS A 164 8.56 -25.64 -0.50
N THR A 165 8.32 -24.63 -1.34
CA THR A 165 9.33 -24.11 -2.28
C THR A 165 10.26 -23.10 -1.63
N PRO A 166 11.50 -22.95 -2.13
CA PRO A 166 12.41 -21.89 -1.72
C PRO A 166 11.83 -20.49 -1.94
N GLU A 167 11.09 -20.29 -3.03
CA GLU A 167 10.45 -19.01 -3.36
C GLU A 167 9.42 -18.59 -2.30
N ALA A 168 8.62 -19.54 -1.82
CA ALA A 168 7.68 -19.29 -0.72
C ALA A 168 8.42 -18.88 0.56
N ALA A 169 9.49 -19.60 0.91
CA ALA A 169 10.29 -19.30 2.10
C ALA A 169 10.93 -17.91 2.03
N GLU A 170 11.45 -17.52 0.86
CA GLU A 170 12.04 -16.19 0.64
C GLU A 170 10.98 -15.07 0.75
N LEU A 171 9.83 -15.23 0.10
CA LEU A 171 8.74 -14.26 0.17
C LEU A 171 8.18 -14.12 1.59
N LEU A 172 7.93 -15.23 2.30
CA LEU A 172 7.47 -15.21 3.69
C LEU A 172 8.47 -14.47 4.58
N LYS A 173 9.76 -14.75 4.43
CA LYS A 173 10.84 -14.07 5.16
C LYS A 173 10.86 -12.57 4.86
N SER A 174 10.63 -12.17 3.60
CA SER A 174 10.59 -10.76 3.22
C SER A 174 9.45 -9.98 3.89
N TYR A 175 8.35 -10.64 4.24
CA TYR A 175 7.21 -10.02 4.91
C TYR A 175 7.40 -9.86 6.43
N GLU A 176 8.35 -10.54 7.04
CA GLU A 176 8.57 -10.47 8.50
C GLU A 176 8.87 -9.03 8.97
N ILE A 177 9.50 -8.22 8.11
CA ILE A 177 9.79 -6.80 8.38
C ILE A 177 8.52 -5.98 8.62
N ALA A 178 7.35 -6.43 8.13
CA ALA A 178 6.08 -5.75 8.36
C ALA A 178 5.68 -5.73 9.85
N ASN A 179 6.08 -6.75 10.62
CA ASN A 179 5.75 -6.85 12.05
C ASN A 179 6.33 -5.68 12.85
N PRO A 180 7.65 -5.41 12.88
CA PRO A 180 8.19 -4.29 13.62
C PRO A 180 7.74 -2.94 13.06
N ILE A 181 7.56 -2.78 11.75
CA ILE A 181 7.09 -1.51 11.17
C ILE A 181 5.66 -1.20 11.63
N SER A 182 4.79 -2.22 11.68
CA SER A 182 3.42 -2.04 12.17
C SER A 182 3.34 -1.64 13.65
N GLN A 183 4.37 -1.89 14.43
CA GLN A 183 4.41 -1.50 15.85
C GLN A 183 4.60 0.01 16.06
N ASN A 184 5.14 0.74 15.07
CA ASN A 184 5.34 2.18 15.19
C ASN A 184 4.01 2.94 15.31
N TYR A 185 3.07 2.66 14.39
CA TYR A 185 1.81 3.39 14.29
C TYR A 185 0.59 2.52 13.99
N GLY A 186 0.72 1.20 14.02
CA GLY A 186 -0.35 0.27 13.65
C GLY A 186 -0.43 0.02 12.14
N THR A 187 -1.61 -0.43 11.70
CA THR A 187 -1.95 -0.68 10.29
C THR A 187 -3.18 0.12 9.86
N PRO A 188 -3.30 0.54 8.57
CA PRO A 188 -2.28 0.36 7.54
C PRO A 188 -1.04 1.22 7.80
N ALA A 189 0.14 0.75 7.39
CA ALA A 189 1.32 1.58 7.34
C ALA A 189 1.79 1.69 5.88
N PHE A 190 2.12 2.92 5.44
CA PHE A 190 2.61 3.18 4.10
C PHE A 190 4.11 3.45 4.15
N VAL A 191 4.89 2.71 3.37
CA VAL A 191 6.35 2.85 3.32
C VAL A 191 6.77 3.18 1.89
N VAL A 192 7.49 4.28 1.72
CA VAL A 192 8.03 4.72 0.42
C VAL A 192 9.50 4.35 0.35
N ASN A 193 9.93 3.84 -0.82
CA ASN A 193 11.32 3.43 -1.11
C ASN A 193 11.87 2.44 -0.07
N GLY A 194 10.99 1.69 0.62
CA GLY A 194 11.39 0.79 1.70
C GLY A 194 12.00 1.47 2.93
N LYS A 195 12.10 2.79 2.96
CA LYS A 195 12.85 3.58 3.93
C LYS A 195 11.99 4.55 4.73
N TYR A 196 11.01 5.17 4.11
CA TYR A 196 10.24 6.26 4.69
C TYR A 196 8.83 5.78 5.06
N GLN A 197 8.56 5.57 6.35
CA GLN A 197 7.20 5.28 6.82
C GLN A 197 6.43 6.58 6.98
N ILE A 198 5.31 6.72 6.28
CA ILE A 198 4.43 7.88 6.39
C ILE A 198 3.73 7.87 7.76
N VAL A 199 3.74 9.00 8.44
CA VAL A 199 3.04 9.17 9.72
C VAL A 199 1.52 9.22 9.45
N PRO A 200 0.69 8.36 10.07
CA PRO A 200 -0.74 8.30 9.75
C PRO A 200 -1.49 9.62 9.91
N SER A 201 -1.12 10.44 10.90
CA SER A 201 -1.74 11.74 11.12
C SER A 201 -1.46 12.76 10.01
N ALA A 202 -0.49 12.51 9.13
CA ALA A 202 -0.22 13.34 7.96
C ALA A 202 -1.15 13.00 6.79
N ILE A 203 -1.76 11.81 6.78
CA ILE A 203 -2.69 11.36 5.73
C ILE A 203 -4.08 11.93 5.99
N LYS A 204 -4.27 13.22 5.67
CA LYS A 204 -5.55 13.91 5.86
C LYS A 204 -6.58 13.59 4.78
N SER A 205 -6.12 13.17 3.61
CA SER A 205 -6.94 12.82 2.44
C SER A 205 -6.14 11.90 1.51
N PRO A 206 -6.79 11.28 0.51
CA PRO A 206 -6.07 10.55 -0.54
C PRO A 206 -5.02 11.40 -1.27
N GLU A 207 -5.32 12.67 -1.51
CA GLU A 207 -4.40 13.61 -2.17
C GLU A 207 -3.16 13.87 -1.31
N ALA A 208 -3.32 13.98 0.02
CA ALA A 208 -2.20 14.13 0.94
C ALA A 208 -1.27 12.90 0.88
N LEU A 209 -1.83 11.68 0.83
CA LEU A 209 -1.02 10.47 0.66
C LEU A 209 -0.26 10.48 -0.68
N ILE A 210 -0.91 10.90 -1.77
CA ILE A 210 -0.29 11.02 -3.10
C ILE A 210 0.88 12.00 -3.07
N GLU A 211 0.69 13.21 -2.54
CA GLU A 211 1.74 14.24 -2.51
C GLU A 211 2.91 13.84 -1.60
N ILE A 212 2.64 13.30 -0.41
CA ILE A 212 3.70 12.80 0.48
C ILE A 212 4.49 11.67 -0.21
N THR A 213 3.79 10.70 -0.83
CA THR A 213 4.43 9.60 -1.55
C THR A 213 5.30 10.12 -2.69
N LYS A 214 4.78 11.07 -3.47
CA LYS A 214 5.50 11.69 -4.60
C LYS A 214 6.79 12.39 -4.15
N GLU A 215 6.73 13.16 -3.07
CA GLU A 215 7.91 13.87 -2.57
C GLU A 215 8.94 12.90 -1.95
N LEU A 216 8.50 11.89 -1.19
CA LEU A 216 9.39 10.89 -0.61
C LEU A 216 10.00 9.97 -1.70
N SER A 217 9.29 9.68 -2.78
CA SER A 217 9.82 8.84 -3.87
C SER A 217 11.01 9.46 -4.61
N LYS A 218 11.16 10.78 -4.55
CA LYS A 218 12.30 11.50 -5.13
C LYS A 218 13.55 11.46 -4.25
N GLN A 219 13.40 11.12 -2.97
CA GLN A 219 14.52 11.04 -2.02
C GLN A 219 15.23 9.68 -2.19
N LYS A 220 16.54 9.73 -2.33
CA LYS A 220 17.42 8.55 -2.45
C LYS A 220 17.90 8.07 -1.10
#